data_6960dca6d9cb779d034f338fd42f7d63
#
_entry.id   6960dca6d9cb779d034f338fd42f7d63
#
_cell.length_a   1.000
_cell.length_b   1.000
_cell.length_c   1.000
_cell.angle_alpha   90.00
_cell.angle_beta   90.00
_cell.angle_gamma   90.00
#
_symmetry.space_group_name_H-M   'P 1'
#
loop_
_entity.id
_entity.type
_entity.pdbx_description
1 polymer ?
#
loop_
_entity_poly.entity_id
_entity_poly.type
_entity_poly.pdbx_seq_one_letter_code
_entity_poly.pdbx_strand_id
1 'polypeptide(L)'
;MAKRVAPEVNAGSMADIAFLLLIFFLVTTTIGVDQGINRLLPRYEENPPAPPINERNIMRVLVNKDNQLLVNEKLMTLKELRQAAVDFLDNNGDGTCAYCKGKGDSNSSDNPDKAVISLMNDGQTTYETYIAVQNELVAAYYILRDRESMKRYGKTYREMEYVYNDPASKAVEGLVDDLKPKVEKIQNMYPMRLSEAEPKKSY
;
A
#
# COMPACT_ATOMS: atom_id res chain seq x y z
N MET A 1 -55.15 52.13 -11.96
CA MET A 1 -54.47 50.84 -11.87
C MET A 1 -52.96 51.11 -11.88
N ALA A 2 -52.27 50.96 -10.75
CA ALA A 2 -50.82 51.17 -10.67
C ALA A 2 -50.06 49.97 -11.26
N LYS A 3 -49.28 50.20 -12.32
CA LYS A 3 -48.35 49.20 -12.87
C LYS A 3 -47.26 48.96 -11.85
N ARG A 4 -47.19 47.73 -11.30
CA ARG A 4 -46.04 47.28 -10.49
C ARG A 4 -44.84 47.12 -11.41
N VAL A 5 -43.80 47.91 -11.17
CA VAL A 5 -42.50 47.78 -11.83
C VAL A 5 -41.87 46.48 -11.32
N ALA A 6 -41.43 45.64 -12.20
CA ALA A 6 -40.69 44.42 -11.82
C ALA A 6 -39.36 44.80 -11.16
N PRO A 7 -38.94 44.12 -10.08
CA PRO A 7 -37.66 44.42 -9.46
C PRO A 7 -36.51 44.16 -10.46
N GLU A 8 -35.73 45.19 -10.75
CA GLU A 8 -34.49 45.08 -11.52
C GLU A 8 -33.45 44.33 -10.67
N VAL A 9 -33.04 43.16 -11.13
CA VAL A 9 -31.94 42.40 -10.48
C VAL A 9 -30.64 43.09 -10.87
N ASN A 10 -29.88 43.54 -9.86
CA ASN A 10 -28.61 44.21 -10.09
C ASN A 10 -27.59 43.20 -10.66
N ALA A 11 -27.19 43.39 -11.92
CA ALA A 11 -26.22 42.51 -12.62
C ALA A 11 -24.88 42.42 -11.89
N GLY A 12 -24.45 43.44 -11.13
CA GLY A 12 -23.24 43.42 -10.31
C GLY A 12 -23.33 42.40 -9.17
N SER A 13 -24.49 42.30 -8.50
CA SER A 13 -24.69 41.34 -7.42
C SER A 13 -24.73 39.88 -7.96
N MET A 14 -25.27 39.67 -9.15
CA MET A 14 -25.26 38.37 -9.77
C MET A 14 -23.83 37.95 -10.19
N ALA A 15 -23.04 38.86 -10.72
CA ALA A 15 -21.65 38.61 -11.08
C ALA A 15 -20.79 38.23 -9.85
N ASP A 16 -21.01 38.92 -8.72
CA ASP A 16 -20.28 38.61 -7.47
C ASP A 16 -20.62 37.25 -6.91
N ILE A 17 -21.90 36.88 -6.88
CA ILE A 17 -22.34 35.53 -6.49
C ILE A 17 -21.74 34.46 -7.39
N ALA A 18 -21.75 34.67 -8.72
CA ALA A 18 -21.16 33.74 -9.68
C ALA A 18 -19.65 33.60 -9.49
N PHE A 19 -18.95 34.69 -9.20
CA PHE A 19 -17.51 34.70 -8.91
C PHE A 19 -17.17 33.98 -7.58
N LEU A 20 -17.93 34.21 -6.54
CA LEU A 20 -17.77 33.51 -5.26
C LEU A 20 -18.04 32.02 -5.38
N LEU A 21 -19.06 31.60 -6.13
CA LEU A 21 -19.33 30.21 -6.42
C LEU A 21 -18.19 29.58 -7.23
N LEU A 22 -17.64 30.29 -8.20
CA LEU A 22 -16.52 29.81 -9.01
C LEU A 22 -15.28 29.56 -8.13
N ILE A 23 -14.93 30.51 -7.27
CA ILE A 23 -13.80 30.36 -6.31
C ILE A 23 -14.09 29.23 -5.34
N PHE A 24 -15.30 29.12 -4.81
CA PHE A 24 -15.70 28.05 -3.90
C PHE A 24 -15.50 26.68 -4.54
N PHE A 25 -16.00 26.46 -5.75
CA PHE A 25 -15.80 25.22 -6.46
C PHE A 25 -14.32 24.97 -6.80
N LEU A 26 -13.58 25.99 -7.18
CA LEU A 26 -12.15 25.85 -7.48
C LEU A 26 -11.34 25.41 -6.26
N VAL A 27 -11.66 25.92 -5.09
CA VAL A 27 -11.00 25.54 -3.83
C VAL A 27 -11.47 24.16 -3.34
N THR A 28 -12.77 23.84 -3.49
CA THR A 28 -13.32 22.55 -3.02
C THR A 28 -13.00 21.39 -3.96
N THR A 29 -12.72 21.62 -5.24
CA THR A 29 -12.33 20.57 -6.20
C THR A 29 -10.85 20.21 -6.16
N THR A 30 -10.00 20.98 -5.49
CA THR A 30 -8.60 20.64 -5.25
C THR A 30 -8.42 19.71 -4.04
N ILE A 31 -9.33 18.75 -3.85
CA ILE A 31 -9.08 17.65 -2.94
C ILE A 31 -7.97 16.82 -3.59
N GLY A 32 -6.76 16.99 -3.09
CA GLY A 32 -5.65 16.12 -3.46
C GLY A 32 -6.09 14.68 -3.25
N VAL A 33 -5.97 13.87 -4.29
CA VAL A 33 -6.16 12.43 -4.15
C VAL A 33 -5.00 11.96 -3.28
N ASP A 34 -5.26 11.82 -1.98
CA ASP A 34 -4.33 11.13 -1.10
C ASP A 34 -4.08 9.76 -1.73
N GLN A 35 -2.86 9.54 -2.21
CA GLN A 35 -2.44 8.23 -2.68
C GLN A 35 -2.27 7.35 -1.44
N GLY A 36 -3.38 6.79 -0.98
CA GLY A 36 -3.37 5.79 0.06
C GLY A 36 -2.57 4.57 -0.38
N ILE A 37 -1.98 3.87 0.57
CA ILE A 37 -1.31 2.59 0.32
C ILE A 37 -2.38 1.62 -0.21
N ASN A 38 -2.27 1.21 -1.47
CA ASN A 38 -3.17 0.24 -2.08
C ASN A 38 -2.97 -1.12 -1.41
N ARG A 39 -3.85 -1.47 -0.48
CA ARG A 39 -3.91 -2.78 0.15
C ARG A 39 -5.08 -3.57 -0.42
N LEU A 40 -4.81 -4.76 -0.90
CA LEU A 40 -5.85 -5.75 -1.15
C LEU A 40 -6.35 -6.26 0.20
N LEU A 41 -7.51 -5.78 0.62
CA LEU A 41 -8.21 -6.41 1.74
C LEU A 41 -8.60 -7.83 1.33
N PRO A 42 -8.32 -8.85 2.15
CA PRO A 42 -8.79 -10.19 1.88
C PRO A 42 -10.32 -10.16 1.79
N ARG A 43 -10.89 -10.80 0.77
CA ARG A 43 -12.34 -11.00 0.69
C ARG A 43 -12.76 -11.83 1.88
N TYR A 44 -13.78 -11.37 2.61
CA TYR A 44 -14.44 -12.19 3.61
C TYR A 44 -15.19 -13.30 2.88
N GLU A 45 -14.58 -14.47 2.82
CA GLU A 45 -15.24 -15.69 2.36
C GLU A 45 -15.73 -16.43 3.60
N GLU A 46 -17.01 -16.74 3.66
CA GLU A 46 -17.59 -17.64 4.66
C GLU A 46 -17.13 -19.08 4.41
N ASN A 47 -15.82 -19.29 4.44
CA ASN A 47 -15.23 -20.59 4.14
C ASN A 47 -14.56 -21.20 5.37
N PRO A 48 -14.42 -22.56 5.37
CA PRO A 48 -13.89 -23.30 6.51
C PRO A 48 -12.55 -22.71 6.97
N PRO A 49 -12.18 -22.87 8.25
CA PRO A 49 -11.02 -22.23 8.82
C PRO A 49 -9.80 -22.53 7.93
N ALA A 50 -9.19 -21.45 7.44
CA ALA A 50 -7.97 -21.56 6.64
C ALA A 50 -6.95 -22.44 7.40
N PRO A 51 -6.23 -23.33 6.71
CA PRO A 51 -5.23 -24.15 7.37
C PRO A 51 -4.28 -23.26 8.16
N PRO A 52 -3.85 -23.68 9.36
CA PRO A 52 -2.99 -22.86 10.19
C PRO A 52 -1.72 -22.50 9.42
N ILE A 53 -1.44 -21.20 9.34
CA ILE A 53 -0.22 -20.70 8.68
C ILE A 53 0.97 -21.18 9.53
N ASN A 54 1.94 -21.84 8.91
CA ASN A 54 3.15 -22.24 9.60
C ASN A 54 3.84 -21.01 10.19
N GLU A 55 4.25 -21.07 11.45
CA GLU A 55 4.87 -19.95 12.18
C GLU A 55 6.10 -19.37 11.46
N ARG A 56 6.88 -20.20 10.77
CA ARG A 56 8.01 -19.77 9.96
C ARG A 56 7.64 -18.85 8.79
N ASN A 57 6.38 -18.90 8.35
CA ASN A 57 5.84 -18.04 7.29
C ASN A 57 5.27 -16.73 7.82
N ILE A 58 5.40 -16.47 9.12
CA ILE A 58 4.92 -15.24 9.77
C ILE A 58 6.11 -14.46 10.29
N MET A 59 6.33 -13.25 9.75
CA MET A 59 7.24 -12.27 10.32
C MET A 59 6.45 -11.35 11.27
N ARG A 60 6.72 -11.45 12.56
CA ARG A 60 6.06 -10.61 13.56
C ARG A 60 6.84 -9.32 13.75
N VAL A 61 6.21 -8.20 13.49
CA VAL A 61 6.77 -6.86 13.68
C VAL A 61 5.95 -6.17 14.75
N LEU A 62 6.56 -5.88 15.88
CA LEU A 62 5.95 -5.22 17.02
C LEU A 62 6.58 -3.85 17.24
N VAL A 63 5.77 -2.82 17.38
CA VAL A 63 6.21 -1.48 17.81
C VAL A 63 5.64 -1.21 19.20
N ASN A 64 6.52 -0.99 20.18
CA ASN A 64 6.10 -0.74 21.55
C ASN A 64 5.75 0.75 21.80
N LYS A 65 5.26 1.06 22.99
CA LYS A 65 4.92 2.41 23.44
C LYS A 65 6.11 3.39 23.41
N ASP A 66 7.33 2.88 23.53
CA ASP A 66 8.57 3.67 23.50
C ASP A 66 9.13 3.82 22.07
N ASN A 67 8.29 3.49 21.04
CA ASN A 67 8.64 3.51 19.63
C ASN A 67 9.83 2.60 19.26
N GLN A 68 10.08 1.57 20.05
CA GLN A 68 11.09 0.56 19.75
C GLN A 68 10.48 -0.53 18.87
N LEU A 69 11.26 -0.98 17.90
CA LEU A 69 10.85 -1.98 16.92
C LEU A 69 11.43 -3.35 17.29
N LEU A 70 10.56 -4.33 17.46
CA LEU A 70 10.91 -5.75 17.64
C LEU A 70 10.44 -6.55 16.42
N VAL A 71 11.37 -7.30 15.86
CA VAL A 71 11.07 -8.20 14.72
C VAL A 71 11.43 -9.63 15.14
N ASN A 72 10.44 -10.51 15.20
CA ASN A 72 10.61 -11.87 15.72
C ASN A 72 11.39 -11.86 17.06
N GLU A 73 10.96 -11.01 18.00
CA GLU A 73 11.53 -10.84 19.34
C GLU A 73 12.94 -10.22 19.40
N LYS A 74 13.49 -9.78 18.27
CA LYS A 74 14.79 -9.08 18.20
C LYS A 74 14.58 -7.59 18.00
N LEU A 75 15.28 -6.78 18.80
CA LEU A 75 15.28 -5.33 18.64
C LEU A 75 16.01 -4.97 17.34
N MET A 76 15.39 -4.15 16.51
CA MET A 76 15.93 -3.71 15.22
C MET A 76 15.73 -2.22 15.00
N THR A 77 16.52 -1.65 14.10
CA THR A 77 16.32 -0.30 13.58
C THR A 77 15.42 -0.32 12.34
N LEU A 78 14.84 0.83 11.97
CA LEU A 78 14.03 0.95 10.75
C LEU A 78 14.81 0.56 9.48
N LYS A 79 16.11 0.85 9.42
CA LYS A 79 16.96 0.49 8.27
C LYS A 79 17.15 -1.02 8.15
N GLU A 80 17.32 -1.69 9.27
CA GLU A 80 17.46 -3.14 9.34
C GLU A 80 16.14 -3.84 9.01
N LEU A 81 14.99 -3.25 9.38
CA LEU A 81 13.67 -3.79 9.09
C LEU A 81 13.45 -4.02 7.60
N ARG A 82 13.80 -3.04 6.75
CA ARG A 82 13.63 -3.17 5.29
C ARG A 82 14.40 -4.38 4.76
N GLN A 83 15.66 -4.52 5.15
CA GLN A 83 16.49 -5.63 4.69
C GLN A 83 15.98 -6.97 5.25
N ALA A 84 15.60 -7.02 6.52
CA ALA A 84 15.02 -8.22 7.15
C ALA A 84 13.72 -8.65 6.44
N ALA A 85 12.87 -7.69 6.04
CA ALA A 85 11.66 -7.99 5.28
C ALA A 85 11.97 -8.51 3.86
N VAL A 86 12.97 -7.94 3.17
CA VAL A 86 13.43 -8.44 1.88
C VAL A 86 13.96 -9.87 2.01
N ASP A 87 14.82 -10.13 2.99
CA ASP A 87 15.41 -11.46 3.22
C ASP A 87 14.34 -12.50 3.57
N PHE A 88 13.33 -12.09 4.34
CA PHE A 88 12.20 -12.95 4.71
C PHE A 88 11.31 -13.29 3.51
N LEU A 89 10.90 -12.27 2.72
CA LEU A 89 10.01 -12.45 1.57
C LEU A 89 10.66 -13.23 0.43
N ASP A 90 11.97 -13.09 0.23
CA ASP A 90 12.71 -13.71 -0.86
C ASP A 90 13.40 -15.02 -0.46
N ASN A 91 13.16 -15.53 0.76
CA ASN A 91 13.95 -16.60 1.40
C ASN A 91 13.98 -17.93 0.63
N ASN A 92 12.82 -18.38 0.08
CA ASN A 92 12.71 -19.68 -0.63
C ASN A 92 13.06 -20.90 0.25
N GLY A 93 12.53 -20.96 1.47
CA GLY A 93 12.84 -22.03 2.44
C GLY A 93 12.38 -23.43 2.03
N ASP A 94 11.38 -23.56 1.15
CA ASP A 94 10.91 -24.83 0.59
C ASP A 94 11.51 -25.16 -0.79
N GLY A 95 12.35 -24.28 -1.36
CA GLY A 95 13.01 -24.47 -2.66
C GLY A 95 12.07 -24.40 -3.87
N THR A 96 10.80 -24.04 -3.70
CA THR A 96 9.80 -24.06 -4.79
C THR A 96 9.77 -22.78 -5.62
N CYS A 97 10.36 -21.68 -5.13
CA CYS A 97 10.35 -20.40 -5.78
C CYS A 97 11.47 -20.26 -6.82
N ALA A 98 11.13 -20.31 -8.10
CA ALA A 98 12.11 -20.22 -9.20
C ALA A 98 12.75 -18.82 -9.40
N TYR A 99 12.19 -17.76 -8.83
CA TYR A 99 12.65 -16.38 -8.98
C TYR A 99 13.27 -15.80 -7.72
N CYS A 100 13.10 -16.43 -6.57
CA CYS A 100 13.68 -16.02 -5.31
C CYS A 100 15.21 -16.16 -5.31
N LYS A 101 15.89 -15.28 -4.58
CA LYS A 101 17.35 -15.24 -4.45
C LYS A 101 17.83 -15.28 -3.00
N GLY A 102 16.92 -15.60 -2.09
CA GLY A 102 17.23 -15.69 -0.66
C GLY A 102 18.10 -16.88 -0.29
N LYS A 103 18.37 -17.01 0.99
CA LYS A 103 19.33 -18.01 1.52
C LYS A 103 18.78 -19.44 1.55
N GLY A 104 17.46 -19.63 1.37
CA GLY A 104 16.82 -20.93 1.49
C GLY A 104 16.82 -21.46 2.93
N ASP A 105 16.76 -20.58 3.94
CA ASP A 105 16.70 -20.99 5.33
C ASP A 105 15.36 -21.67 5.65
N SER A 106 15.43 -22.93 6.07
CA SER A 106 14.26 -23.75 6.43
C SER A 106 13.50 -23.22 7.66
N ASN A 107 14.12 -22.35 8.47
CA ASN A 107 13.50 -21.71 9.62
C ASN A 107 12.81 -20.37 9.30
N SER A 108 12.93 -19.90 8.06
CA SER A 108 12.29 -18.68 7.56
C SER A 108 11.22 -19.02 6.52
N SER A 109 10.67 -18.01 5.83
CA SER A 109 9.52 -18.22 4.94
C SER A 109 9.78 -19.23 3.83
N ASP A 110 8.76 -20.01 3.50
CA ASP A 110 8.81 -21.01 2.42
C ASP A 110 9.00 -20.33 1.06
N ASN A 111 8.11 -19.39 0.76
CA ASN A 111 8.13 -18.62 -0.48
C ASN A 111 7.29 -17.35 -0.32
N PRO A 112 7.37 -16.38 -1.24
CA PRO A 112 6.64 -15.11 -1.15
C PRO A 112 5.12 -15.26 -1.07
N ASP A 113 4.58 -16.32 -1.66
CA ASP A 113 3.13 -16.55 -1.69
C ASP A 113 2.59 -16.98 -0.32
N LYS A 114 3.41 -17.66 0.50
CA LYS A 114 3.05 -18.07 1.86
C LYS A 114 3.48 -17.08 2.94
N ALA A 115 4.42 -16.21 2.63
CA ALA A 115 4.98 -15.24 3.58
C ALA A 115 3.95 -14.19 3.99
N VAL A 116 3.77 -14.00 5.28
CA VAL A 116 2.88 -13.01 5.88
C VAL A 116 3.67 -12.14 6.86
N ILE A 117 3.54 -10.83 6.76
CA ILE A 117 4.08 -9.90 7.73
C ILE A 117 2.94 -9.44 8.63
N SER A 118 3.06 -9.69 9.93
CA SER A 118 2.09 -9.26 10.94
C SER A 118 2.64 -8.05 11.69
N LEU A 119 2.06 -6.88 11.45
CA LEU A 119 2.39 -5.65 12.15
C LEU A 119 1.45 -5.47 13.34
N MET A 120 2.03 -5.29 14.52
CA MET A 120 1.32 -5.00 15.76
C MET A 120 1.94 -3.75 16.38
N ASN A 121 1.13 -2.77 16.71
CA ASN A 121 1.56 -1.57 17.41
C ASN A 121 0.87 -1.46 18.77
N ASP A 122 1.55 -0.85 19.73
CA ASP A 122 0.93 -0.46 21.00
C ASP A 122 0.02 0.75 20.77
N GLY A 123 -1.04 0.88 21.57
CA GLY A 123 -1.96 2.02 21.47
C GLY A 123 -1.31 3.39 21.76
N GLN A 124 -0.13 3.39 22.39
CA GLN A 124 0.64 4.61 22.69
C GLN A 124 1.80 4.85 21.72
N THR A 125 1.99 3.99 20.72
CA THR A 125 2.96 4.20 19.63
C THR A 125 2.62 5.48 18.87
N THR A 126 3.62 6.29 18.56
CA THR A 126 3.40 7.51 17.77
C THR A 126 3.02 7.15 16.33
N TYR A 127 2.09 7.92 15.76
CA TYR A 127 1.65 7.74 14.37
C TYR A 127 2.81 7.84 13.38
N GLU A 128 3.77 8.74 13.64
CA GLU A 128 4.97 8.89 12.82
C GLU A 128 5.79 7.60 12.74
N THR A 129 6.04 6.94 13.89
CA THR A 129 6.80 5.68 13.94
C THR A 129 6.03 4.56 13.24
N TYR A 130 4.71 4.48 13.45
CA TYR A 130 3.86 3.51 12.78
C TYR A 130 3.93 3.64 11.26
N ILE A 131 3.78 4.84 10.72
CA ILE A 131 3.88 5.11 9.28
C ILE A 131 5.30 4.83 8.75
N ALA A 132 6.33 5.18 9.52
CA ALA A 132 7.72 4.89 9.13
C ALA A 132 7.95 3.37 8.99
N VAL A 133 7.46 2.57 9.93
CA VAL A 133 7.53 1.10 9.88
C VAL A 133 6.77 0.56 8.67
N GLN A 134 5.55 1.04 8.42
CA GLN A 134 4.78 0.63 7.25
C GLN A 134 5.50 0.94 5.94
N ASN A 135 6.07 2.13 5.83
CA ASN A 135 6.81 2.55 4.63
C ASN A 135 8.02 1.64 4.38
N GLU A 136 8.74 1.22 5.42
CA GLU A 136 9.87 0.30 5.28
C GLU A 136 9.42 -1.09 4.81
N LEU A 137 8.32 -1.60 5.35
CA LEU A 137 7.76 -2.89 4.93
C LEU A 137 7.26 -2.84 3.48
N VAL A 138 6.55 -1.79 3.10
CA VAL A 138 6.09 -1.58 1.72
C VAL A 138 7.27 -1.41 0.76
N ALA A 139 8.31 -0.68 1.17
CA ALA A 139 9.53 -0.50 0.38
C ALA A 139 10.24 -1.84 0.10
N ALA A 140 10.21 -2.80 1.04
CA ALA A 140 10.75 -4.14 0.83
C ALA A 140 10.04 -4.88 -0.33
N TYR A 141 8.70 -4.83 -0.38
CA TYR A 141 7.94 -5.39 -1.49
C TYR A 141 8.27 -4.70 -2.82
N TYR A 142 8.39 -3.38 -2.82
CA TYR A 142 8.75 -2.64 -4.05
C TYR A 142 10.14 -3.00 -4.56
N ILE A 143 11.12 -3.18 -3.68
CA ILE A 143 12.48 -3.62 -4.08
C ILE A 143 12.43 -4.96 -4.82
N LEU A 144 11.69 -5.93 -4.30
CA LEU A 144 11.57 -7.26 -4.89
C LEU A 144 10.78 -7.22 -6.21
N ARG A 145 9.69 -6.48 -6.25
CA ARG A 145 8.88 -6.27 -7.45
C ARG A 145 9.64 -5.53 -8.54
N ASP A 146 10.37 -4.46 -8.19
CA ASP A 146 11.21 -3.70 -9.12
C ASP A 146 12.30 -4.59 -9.72
N ARG A 147 12.94 -5.43 -8.91
CA ARG A 147 13.96 -6.38 -9.37
C ARG A 147 13.41 -7.33 -10.44
N GLU A 148 12.28 -7.96 -10.18
CA GLU A 148 11.70 -8.93 -11.12
C GLU A 148 11.06 -8.24 -12.34
N SER A 149 10.51 -7.06 -12.17
CA SER A 149 9.97 -6.25 -13.25
C SER A 149 11.07 -5.79 -14.21
N MET A 150 12.17 -5.27 -13.69
CA MET A 150 13.32 -4.86 -14.49
C MET A 150 13.92 -6.02 -15.29
N LYS A 151 14.02 -7.21 -14.66
CA LYS A 151 14.52 -8.42 -15.33
C LYS A 151 13.61 -8.87 -16.48
N ARG A 152 12.30 -8.73 -16.37
CA ARG A 152 11.31 -9.26 -17.33
C ARG A 152 10.91 -8.26 -18.39
N TYR A 153 10.79 -6.98 -18.01
CA TYR A 153 10.18 -5.94 -18.84
C TYR A 153 11.09 -4.74 -19.10
N GLY A 154 12.28 -4.68 -18.48
CA GLY A 154 13.21 -3.56 -18.63
C GLY A 154 12.73 -2.23 -18.01
N LYS A 155 11.65 -2.29 -17.19
CA LYS A 155 11.08 -1.16 -16.46
C LYS A 155 10.87 -1.55 -15.01
N THR A 156 10.95 -0.58 -14.09
CA THR A 156 10.62 -0.84 -12.69
C THR A 156 9.13 -1.10 -12.52
N TYR A 157 8.77 -1.85 -11.49
CA TYR A 157 7.35 -2.07 -11.16
C TYR A 157 6.66 -0.75 -10.84
N ARG A 158 7.33 0.17 -10.10
CA ARG A 158 6.81 1.49 -9.75
C ARG A 158 6.50 2.35 -10.97
N GLU A 159 7.37 2.34 -11.99
CA GLU A 159 7.10 3.05 -13.24
C GLU A 159 5.86 2.49 -13.95
N MET A 160 5.72 1.17 -14.02
CA MET A 160 4.54 0.53 -14.64
C MET A 160 3.28 0.78 -13.83
N GLU A 161 3.33 0.69 -12.51
CA GLU A 161 2.21 0.93 -11.60
C GLU A 161 1.77 2.39 -11.65
N TYR A 162 2.71 3.34 -11.71
CA TYR A 162 2.41 4.76 -11.86
C TYR A 162 1.62 5.03 -13.14
N VAL A 163 2.10 4.52 -14.29
CA VAL A 163 1.42 4.68 -15.57
C VAL A 163 0.06 3.96 -15.58
N TYR A 164 -0.03 2.77 -14.98
CA TYR A 164 -1.26 2.01 -14.88
C TYR A 164 -2.35 2.74 -14.07
N ASN A 165 -1.96 3.44 -13.00
CA ASN A 165 -2.89 4.15 -12.11
C ASN A 165 -3.19 5.58 -12.57
N ASP A 166 -2.37 6.16 -13.45
CA ASP A 166 -2.54 7.53 -13.92
C ASP A 166 -3.82 7.68 -14.76
N PRO A 167 -4.73 8.59 -14.39
CA PRO A 167 -5.95 8.85 -15.14
C PRO A 167 -5.72 9.27 -16.60
N ALA A 168 -4.62 10.00 -16.87
CA ALA A 168 -4.29 10.44 -18.24
C ALA A 168 -3.87 9.23 -19.10
N SER A 169 -3.17 8.27 -18.53
CA SER A 169 -2.76 7.04 -19.22
C SER A 169 -3.94 6.15 -19.59
N LYS A 170 -5.03 6.19 -18.81
CA LYS A 170 -6.27 5.46 -19.09
C LYS A 170 -7.00 5.97 -20.34
N ALA A 171 -6.73 7.20 -20.75
CA ALA A 171 -7.29 7.78 -21.98
C ALA A 171 -6.54 7.32 -23.25
N VAL A 172 -5.37 6.67 -23.11
CA VAL A 172 -4.59 6.16 -24.24
C VAL A 172 -5.00 4.72 -24.51
N GLU A 173 -5.62 4.50 -25.67
CA GLU A 173 -6.11 3.18 -26.07
C GLU A 173 -4.98 2.12 -26.10
N GLY A 174 -5.20 0.99 -25.46
CA GLY A 174 -4.27 -0.16 -25.43
C GLY A 174 -3.10 -0.05 -24.46
N LEU A 175 -2.78 1.13 -23.93
CA LEU A 175 -1.63 1.30 -23.01
C LEU A 175 -1.84 0.58 -21.67
N VAL A 176 -3.01 0.78 -21.09
CA VAL A 176 -3.37 0.17 -19.80
C VAL A 176 -3.60 -1.32 -19.95
N ASP A 177 -4.20 -1.75 -21.06
CA ASP A 177 -4.47 -3.16 -21.35
C ASP A 177 -3.17 -3.97 -21.51
N ASP A 178 -2.13 -3.38 -22.09
CA ASP A 178 -0.79 -4.01 -22.17
C ASP A 178 -0.07 -4.04 -20.82
N LEU A 179 -0.25 -3.01 -19.99
CA LEU A 179 0.41 -2.92 -18.68
C LEU A 179 -0.26 -3.79 -17.61
N LYS A 180 -1.58 -3.91 -17.62
CA LYS A 180 -2.36 -4.64 -16.64
C LYS A 180 -1.83 -6.05 -16.36
N PRO A 181 -1.69 -6.94 -17.35
CA PRO A 181 -1.20 -8.30 -17.10
C PRO A 181 0.24 -8.34 -16.59
N LYS A 182 1.07 -7.34 -16.95
CA LYS A 182 2.45 -7.23 -16.47
C LYS A 182 2.49 -6.84 -14.99
N VAL A 183 1.71 -5.83 -14.60
CA VAL A 183 1.60 -5.37 -13.22
C VAL A 183 1.02 -6.48 -12.34
N GLU A 184 -0.10 -7.10 -12.73
CA GLU A 184 -0.73 -8.20 -12.00
C GLU A 184 0.21 -9.40 -11.83
N LYS A 185 0.98 -9.75 -12.85
CA LYS A 185 1.95 -10.84 -12.78
C LYS A 185 3.02 -10.57 -11.73
N ILE A 186 3.57 -9.35 -11.67
CA ILE A 186 4.56 -8.98 -10.65
C ILE A 186 3.93 -8.93 -9.25
N GLN A 187 2.71 -8.44 -9.12
CA GLN A 187 1.96 -8.45 -7.85
C GLN A 187 1.75 -9.87 -7.33
N ASN A 188 1.40 -10.80 -8.21
CA ASN A 188 1.19 -12.20 -7.86
C ASN A 188 2.49 -12.94 -7.50
N MET A 189 3.65 -12.49 -8.00
CA MET A 189 4.95 -13.04 -7.59
C MET A 189 5.33 -12.62 -6.15
N TYR A 190 5.01 -11.39 -5.76
CA TYR A 190 5.22 -10.86 -4.41
C TYR A 190 3.92 -10.24 -3.90
N PRO A 191 2.94 -11.06 -3.50
CA PRO A 191 1.68 -10.56 -2.98
C PRO A 191 1.90 -9.86 -1.66
N MET A 192 1.37 -8.63 -1.53
CA MET A 192 1.51 -7.84 -0.31
C MET A 192 0.57 -8.38 0.77
N ARG A 193 1.07 -9.31 1.58
CA ARG A 193 0.36 -9.91 2.72
C ARG A 193 0.83 -9.25 4.02
N LEU A 194 0.45 -7.99 4.18
CA LEU A 194 0.68 -7.23 5.40
C LEU A 194 -0.61 -7.22 6.22
N SER A 195 -0.61 -7.93 7.33
CA SER A 195 -1.74 -8.00 8.27
C SER A 195 -1.46 -7.07 9.46
N GLU A 196 -2.45 -6.30 9.85
CA GLU A 196 -2.43 -5.51 11.08
C GLU A 196 -3.20 -6.26 12.15
N ALA A 197 -2.52 -6.57 13.23
CA ALA A 197 -3.14 -7.15 14.41
C ALA A 197 -3.56 -6.03 15.37
N GLU A 198 -4.71 -6.20 16.01
CA GLU A 198 -5.18 -5.24 17.01
C GLU A 198 -4.15 -5.10 18.15
N PRO A 199 -3.91 -3.85 18.63
CA PRO A 199 -3.01 -3.63 19.74
C PRO A 199 -3.51 -4.39 20.98
N LYS A 200 -2.61 -5.11 21.64
CA LYS A 200 -2.91 -5.69 22.95
C LYS A 200 -3.23 -4.54 23.89
N LYS A 201 -4.46 -4.49 24.41
CA LYS A 201 -4.80 -3.59 25.52
C LYS A 201 -3.93 -3.98 26.69
N SER A 202 -2.95 -3.16 27.04
CA SER A 202 -2.27 -3.25 28.33
C SER A 202 -3.30 -2.85 29.39
N TYR A 203 -3.71 -3.79 30.22
CA TYR A 203 -4.49 -3.54 31.42
C TYR A 203 -3.56 -3.03 32.52
#